data_ef0f9ffca2b2777239a3889a45f4c982
#
_entry.id   ef0f9ffca2b2777239a3889a45f4c982
#
_cell.length_a   1.000
_cell.length_b   1.000
_cell.length_c   1.000
_cell.angle_alpha   90.00
_cell.angle_beta   90.00
_cell.angle_gamma   90.00
#
_symmetry.space_group_name_H-M   'P 1'
#
loop_
_entity.id
_entity.type
_entity.pdbx_description
1 polymer ?
#
loop_
_entity_poly.entity_id
_entity_poly.type
_entity_poly.pdbx_seq_one_letter_code
_entity_poly.pdbx_strand_id
1 'polypeptide(L)'
;MAGIFTDAINTVAASLTALGLKPVTDPRNARPLTVFIELPSFESFGANPTSKVSDVTITIRILGAPPGNQDSSDYILGVADQILGSDIAVISGQPSIATIGSQDLPCYDLTIKLTATR
;
A
#
# COMPACT_ATOMS: atom_id res chain seq x y z
N MET A 1 -13.09 -7.46 18.00
CA MET A 1 -11.65 -7.47 17.83
C MET A 1 -11.31 -7.74 16.38
N ALA A 2 -10.47 -6.91 15.80
CA ALA A 2 -10.06 -7.09 14.41
C ALA A 2 -9.02 -8.23 14.30
N GLY A 3 -8.99 -8.89 13.15
CA GLY A 3 -7.96 -9.90 12.88
C GLY A 3 -6.64 -9.29 12.49
N ILE A 4 -5.60 -10.12 12.33
CA ILE A 4 -4.25 -9.64 12.04
C ILE A 4 -4.18 -8.86 10.72
N PHE A 5 -4.95 -9.25 9.71
CA PHE A 5 -4.92 -8.57 8.42
C PHE A 5 -5.57 -7.19 8.52
N THR A 6 -6.71 -7.10 9.20
CA THR A 6 -7.38 -5.83 9.41
C THR A 6 -6.50 -4.89 10.23
N ASP A 7 -5.85 -5.42 11.27
CA ASP A 7 -4.94 -4.62 12.09
C ASP A 7 -3.74 -4.13 11.28
N ALA A 8 -3.20 -4.96 10.40
CA ALA A 8 -2.08 -4.57 9.54
C ALA A 8 -2.49 -3.45 8.59
N ILE A 9 -3.65 -3.57 7.94
CA ILE A 9 -4.16 -2.53 7.06
C ILE A 9 -4.38 -1.24 7.82
N ASN A 10 -4.99 -1.31 8.99
CA ASN A 10 -5.27 -0.13 9.81
C ASN A 10 -3.97 0.54 10.27
N THR A 11 -2.96 -0.23 10.60
CA THR A 11 -1.66 0.31 11.00
C THR A 11 -1.03 1.09 9.84
N VAL A 12 -1.04 0.51 8.65
CA VAL A 12 -0.49 1.18 7.47
C VAL A 12 -1.31 2.44 7.14
N ALA A 13 -2.65 2.34 7.18
CA ALA A 13 -3.51 3.47 6.90
C ALA A 13 -3.28 4.62 7.90
N ALA A 14 -3.12 4.30 9.17
CA ALA A 14 -2.85 5.31 10.19
C ALA A 14 -1.50 6.00 9.95
N SER A 15 -0.48 5.23 9.58
CA SER A 15 0.84 5.77 9.27
C SER A 15 0.80 6.71 8.06
N LEU A 16 0.06 6.34 7.02
CA LEU A 16 -0.10 7.18 5.84
C LEU A 16 -0.87 8.46 6.18
N THR A 17 -1.92 8.34 6.98
CA THR A 17 -2.69 9.50 7.42
C THR A 17 -1.82 10.47 8.22
N ALA A 18 -0.93 9.96 9.06
CA ALA A 18 -0.01 10.78 9.83
C ALA A 18 0.97 11.56 8.95
N LEU A 19 1.22 11.10 7.73
CA LEU A 19 2.04 11.81 6.75
C LEU A 19 1.25 12.86 5.97
N GLY A 20 -0.04 13.01 6.24
CA GLY A 20 -0.90 13.92 5.50
C GLY A 20 -1.44 13.33 4.20
N LEU A 21 -1.28 12.05 3.99
CA LEU A 21 -1.78 11.37 2.81
C LEU A 21 -3.21 10.89 3.03
N LYS A 22 -3.89 10.56 1.93
CA LYS A 22 -5.29 10.10 1.99
C LYS A 22 -5.34 8.65 1.52
N PRO A 23 -5.15 7.68 2.44
CA PRO A 23 -5.21 6.28 2.05
C PRO A 23 -6.63 5.83 1.76
N VAL A 24 -6.76 4.97 0.75
CA VAL A 24 -8.02 4.39 0.33
C VAL A 24 -7.88 2.87 0.46
N THR A 25 -8.82 2.23 1.11
CA THR A 25 -8.83 0.77 1.28
C THR A 25 -9.95 0.10 0.49
N ASP A 26 -10.99 0.85 0.13
CA ASP A 26 -12.10 0.34 -0.66
C ASP A 26 -11.81 0.57 -2.15
N PRO A 27 -11.74 -0.50 -2.96
CA PRO A 27 -11.46 -0.34 -4.40
C PRO A 27 -12.43 0.59 -5.12
N ARG A 28 -13.65 0.72 -4.63
CA ARG A 28 -14.65 1.63 -5.22
C ARG A 28 -14.27 3.09 -5.07
N ASN A 29 -13.40 3.42 -4.12
CA ASN A 29 -12.94 4.78 -3.87
C ASN A 29 -11.58 5.08 -4.50
N ALA A 30 -10.97 4.10 -5.17
CA ALA A 30 -9.71 4.31 -5.87
C ALA A 30 -9.93 5.27 -7.04
N ARG A 31 -9.12 6.31 -7.09
CA ARG A 31 -9.24 7.37 -8.08
C ARG A 31 -7.88 8.02 -8.30
N PRO A 32 -7.73 8.85 -9.35
CA PRO A 32 -6.47 9.56 -9.57
C PRO A 32 -6.02 10.35 -8.35
N LEU A 33 -4.71 10.38 -8.14
CA LEU A 33 -4.06 11.15 -7.08
C LEU A 33 -4.46 10.70 -5.67
N THR A 34 -4.63 9.38 -5.50
CA THR A 34 -4.85 8.77 -4.18
C THR A 34 -3.82 7.67 -3.93
N VAL A 35 -3.75 7.22 -2.67
CA VAL A 35 -2.89 6.11 -2.26
C VAL A 35 -3.81 4.95 -1.90
N PHE A 36 -3.74 3.88 -2.67
CA PHE A 36 -4.60 2.72 -2.48
C PHE A 36 -3.84 1.59 -1.78
N ILE A 37 -4.44 1.06 -0.72
CA ILE A 37 -3.88 -0.08 0.03
C ILE A 37 -4.58 -1.33 -0.45
N GLU A 38 -3.82 -2.24 -1.06
CA GLU A 38 -4.38 -3.49 -1.57
C GLU A 38 -4.59 -4.51 -0.46
N LEU A 39 -5.34 -5.57 -0.78
CA LEU A 39 -5.53 -6.67 0.15
C LEU A 39 -4.18 -7.31 0.46
N PRO A 40 -3.94 -7.64 1.73
CA PRO A 40 -2.67 -8.22 2.12
C PRO A 40 -2.54 -9.67 1.70
N SER A 41 -1.32 -10.10 1.44
CA SER A 41 -0.96 -11.49 1.34
C SER A 41 -0.14 -11.89 2.56
N PHE A 42 0.04 -13.19 2.76
CA PHE A 42 0.80 -13.63 3.93
C PHE A 42 1.57 -14.90 3.65
N GLU A 43 2.57 -15.12 4.48
CA GLU A 43 3.35 -16.34 4.50
C GLU A 43 3.52 -16.77 5.95
N SER A 44 3.18 -18.02 6.26
CA SER A 44 3.34 -18.54 7.63
C SER A 44 4.75 -19.00 7.85
N PHE A 45 5.27 -18.75 9.06
CA PHE A 45 6.56 -19.29 9.46
C PHE A 45 6.40 -20.74 9.94
N GLY A 46 7.06 -21.67 9.25
CA GLY A 46 7.09 -23.06 9.62
C GLY A 46 5.80 -23.81 9.35
N ALA A 47 5.85 -25.12 9.49
CA ALA A 47 4.74 -26.01 9.22
C ALA A 47 3.94 -26.38 10.46
N ASN A 48 4.28 -25.83 11.62
CA ASN A 48 3.62 -26.16 12.87
C ASN A 48 2.25 -25.47 12.94
N PRO A 49 1.14 -26.22 13.00
CA PRO A 49 -0.19 -25.60 13.02
C PRO A 49 -0.48 -24.77 14.26
N THR A 50 0.34 -24.86 15.30
CA THR A 50 0.19 -24.02 16.49
C THR A 50 0.90 -22.68 16.35
N SER A 51 1.73 -22.52 15.32
CA SER A 51 2.40 -21.24 15.07
C SER A 51 1.40 -20.24 14.56
N LYS A 52 1.39 -19.05 15.16
CA LYS A 52 0.50 -17.97 14.78
C LYS A 52 1.26 -16.75 14.25
N VAL A 53 2.54 -16.95 13.95
CA VAL A 53 3.38 -15.89 13.38
C VAL A 53 3.34 -15.98 11.87
N SER A 54 3.10 -14.86 11.23
CA SER A 54 3.02 -14.77 9.78
C SER A 54 3.70 -13.50 9.30
N ASP A 55 4.31 -13.56 8.13
CA ASP A 55 4.68 -12.35 7.40
C ASP A 55 3.48 -11.89 6.59
N VAL A 56 3.08 -10.65 6.81
CA VAL A 56 2.00 -10.02 6.05
C VAL A 56 2.63 -9.04 5.08
N THR A 57 2.32 -9.21 3.79
CA THR A 57 2.80 -8.34 2.74
C THR A 57 1.65 -7.46 2.25
N ILE A 58 1.87 -6.16 2.28
CA ILE A 58 0.86 -5.18 1.83
C ILE A 58 1.48 -4.38 0.70
N THR A 59 0.74 -4.24 -0.39
CA THR A 59 1.14 -3.38 -1.50
C THR A 59 0.35 -2.07 -1.42
N ILE A 60 1.09 -0.96 -1.40
CA ILE A 60 0.51 0.37 -1.49
C ILE A 60 0.69 0.84 -2.92
N ARG A 61 -0.40 1.22 -3.58
CA ARG A 61 -0.37 1.80 -4.92
C ARG A 61 -0.55 3.29 -4.85
N ILE A 62 0.47 4.01 -5.28
CA ILE A 62 0.38 5.47 -5.41
C ILE A 62 -0.17 5.74 -6.80
N LEU A 63 -1.42 6.18 -6.88
CA LEU A 63 -2.11 6.37 -8.15
C LEU A 63 -1.86 7.77 -8.68
N GLY A 64 -1.37 7.85 -9.91
CA GLY A 64 -1.23 9.13 -10.60
C GLY A 64 -2.50 9.49 -11.34
N ALA A 65 -2.41 10.43 -12.25
CA ALA A 65 -3.54 10.88 -13.06
C ALA A 65 -3.24 10.71 -14.54
N PRO A 66 -4.26 10.39 -15.37
CA PRO A 66 -4.06 10.40 -16.81
C PRO A 66 -3.91 11.86 -17.30
N PRO A 67 -3.16 12.09 -18.37
CA PRO A 67 -2.48 11.14 -19.24
C PRO A 67 -1.07 10.75 -18.82
N GLY A 68 -0.69 10.88 -17.55
CA GLY A 68 0.63 10.48 -17.12
C GLY A 68 1.71 11.51 -17.48
N ASN A 69 1.41 12.78 -17.25
CA ASN A 69 2.34 13.88 -17.52
C ASN A 69 3.32 14.08 -16.37
N GLN A 70 4.14 15.12 -16.46
CA GLN A 70 5.14 15.44 -15.46
C GLN A 70 4.52 15.70 -14.08
N ASP A 71 3.38 16.34 -14.02
CA ASP A 71 2.70 16.62 -12.75
C ASP A 71 2.32 15.32 -12.03
N SER A 72 1.85 14.33 -12.79
CA SER A 72 1.51 13.02 -12.25
C SER A 72 2.75 12.32 -11.71
N SER A 73 3.86 12.37 -12.44
CA SER A 73 5.13 11.79 -12.01
C SER A 73 5.64 12.48 -10.75
N ASP A 74 5.55 13.80 -10.68
CA ASP A 74 5.99 14.56 -9.51
C ASP A 74 5.16 14.21 -8.28
N TYR A 75 3.86 14.03 -8.44
CA TYR A 75 3.00 13.58 -7.34
C TYR A 75 3.42 12.22 -6.84
N ILE A 76 3.58 11.26 -7.76
CA ILE A 76 3.93 9.88 -7.41
C ILE A 76 5.26 9.84 -6.67
N LEU A 77 6.28 10.50 -7.21
CA LEU A 77 7.62 10.49 -6.60
C LEU A 77 7.64 11.23 -5.28
N GLY A 78 6.89 12.32 -5.16
CA GLY A 78 6.78 13.06 -3.91
C GLY A 78 6.15 12.23 -2.79
N VAL A 79 5.07 11.50 -3.11
CA VAL A 79 4.44 10.61 -2.13
C VAL A 79 5.36 9.45 -1.77
N ALA A 80 6.03 8.86 -2.75
CA ALA A 80 6.98 7.78 -2.50
C ALA A 80 8.11 8.26 -1.58
N ASP A 81 8.64 9.45 -1.81
CA ASP A 81 9.68 10.01 -0.94
C ASP A 81 9.20 10.21 0.49
N GLN A 82 7.97 10.68 0.67
CA GLN A 82 7.39 10.82 2.02
C GLN A 82 7.30 9.47 2.73
N ILE A 83 6.83 8.45 2.04
CA ILE A 83 6.68 7.12 2.61
C ILE A 83 8.04 6.51 2.94
N LEU A 84 9.01 6.64 2.05
CA LEU A 84 10.36 6.11 2.27
C LEU A 84 11.08 6.84 3.41
N GLY A 85 10.76 8.08 3.66
CA GLY A 85 11.33 8.85 4.77
C GLY A 85 10.63 8.62 6.11
N SER A 86 9.59 7.79 6.14
CA SER A 86 8.81 7.52 7.35
C SER A 86 9.26 6.21 8.02
N ASP A 87 8.55 5.82 9.08
CA ASP A 87 8.80 4.55 9.77
C ASP A 87 8.17 3.34 9.10
N ILE A 88 7.50 3.54 7.97
CA ILE A 88 6.87 2.44 7.24
C ILE A 88 7.96 1.57 6.62
N ALA A 89 7.89 0.27 6.88
CA ALA A 89 8.93 -0.68 6.47
C ALA A 89 8.73 -1.12 5.01
N VAL A 90 9.13 -0.26 4.08
CA VAL A 90 9.05 -0.56 2.64
C VAL A 90 10.25 -1.41 2.25
N ILE A 91 10.00 -2.54 1.60
CA ILE A 91 11.08 -3.45 1.17
C ILE A 91 11.40 -3.34 -0.31
N SER A 92 10.49 -2.84 -1.12
CA SER A 92 10.73 -2.66 -2.55
C SER A 92 9.69 -1.73 -3.14
N GLY A 93 9.95 -1.27 -4.35
CA GLY A 93 8.99 -0.46 -5.10
C GLY A 93 9.26 -0.59 -6.59
N GLN A 94 8.21 -0.43 -7.38
CA GLN A 94 8.32 -0.49 -8.83
C GLN A 94 7.18 0.28 -9.49
N PRO A 95 7.43 0.89 -10.66
CA PRO A 95 6.37 1.53 -11.42
C PRO A 95 5.43 0.48 -12.01
N SER A 96 4.16 0.86 -12.18
CA SER A 96 3.15 -0.04 -12.72
C SER A 96 2.03 0.78 -13.36
N ILE A 97 0.99 0.11 -13.80
CA ILE A 97 -0.21 0.74 -14.35
C ILE A 97 -1.41 0.13 -13.62
N ALA A 98 -2.27 0.98 -13.10
CA ALA A 98 -3.50 0.55 -12.46
C ALA A 98 -4.68 0.86 -13.39
N THR A 99 -5.56 -0.10 -13.59
CA THR A 99 -6.78 0.12 -14.36
C THR A 99 -7.92 0.36 -13.38
N ILE A 100 -8.45 1.58 -13.42
CA ILE A 100 -9.57 2.00 -12.56
C ILE A 100 -10.76 2.32 -13.46
N GLY A 101 -11.78 1.46 -13.40
CA GLY A 101 -12.89 1.56 -14.35
C GLY A 101 -12.38 1.29 -15.76
N SER A 102 -12.55 2.27 -16.65
CA SER A 102 -12.07 2.17 -18.03
C SER A 102 -10.78 2.98 -18.28
N GLN A 103 -10.15 3.48 -17.22
CA GLN A 103 -8.93 4.30 -17.33
C GLN A 103 -7.71 3.57 -16.81
N ASP A 104 -6.60 3.70 -17.53
CA ASP A 104 -5.30 3.27 -17.05
C ASP A 104 -4.59 4.46 -16.41
N LEU A 105 -4.17 4.27 -15.16
CA LEU A 105 -3.46 5.30 -14.39
C LEU A 105 -2.02 4.87 -14.19
N PRO A 106 -1.05 5.78 -14.38
CA PRO A 106 0.31 5.48 -13.94
C PRO A 106 0.30 5.33 -12.43
N CYS A 107 1.04 4.35 -11.91
CA CYS A 107 1.12 4.15 -10.48
C CYS A 107 2.51 3.67 -10.08
N TYR A 108 2.77 3.72 -8.79
CA TYR A 108 4.00 3.20 -8.21
C TYR A 108 3.62 2.28 -7.05
N ASP A 109 4.04 1.03 -7.13
CA ASP A 109 3.70 0.02 -6.13
C ASP A 109 4.83 -0.09 -5.13
N LEU A 110 4.51 0.16 -3.86
CA LEU A 110 5.44 -0.04 -2.74
C LEU A 110 5.02 -1.27 -1.97
N THR A 111 5.97 -2.17 -1.72
CA THR A 111 5.72 -3.39 -0.98
C THR A 111 6.19 -3.22 0.46
N ILE A 112 5.29 -3.47 1.40
CA ILE A 112 5.54 -3.38 2.83
C ILE A 112 5.42 -4.78 3.43
N LYS A 113 6.35 -5.13 4.30
CA LYS A 113 6.31 -6.42 4.96
C LYS A 113 6.23 -6.21 6.48
N LEU A 114 5.24 -6.83 7.09
CA LEU A 114 5.00 -6.75 8.52
C LEU A 114 4.99 -8.16 9.09
N THR A 115 5.54 -8.33 10.29
CA THR A 115 5.40 -9.57 11.02
C THR A 115 4.21 -9.44 11.95
N ALA A 116 3.26 -10.35 11.82
CA ALA A 116 2.06 -10.36 12.63
C ALA A 116 2.01 -11.63 13.46
N THR A 117 1.61 -11.51 14.71
CA THR A 117 1.43 -12.63 15.63
C THR A 117 -0.02 -12.67 16.08
N ARG A 118 -0.56 -13.87 16.03
CA ARG A 118 -1.94 -14.09 16.40
C ARG A 118 -2.09 -14.63 17.80
#